data_2acff1eabea7a39e52d367f5746b2121
#
_entry.id   2acff1eabea7a39e52d367f5746b2121
#
_cell.length_a   1.000
_cell.length_b   1.000
_cell.length_c   1.000
_cell.angle_alpha   90.00
_cell.angle_beta   90.00
_cell.angle_gamma   90.00
#
_symmetry.space_group_name_H-M   'P 1'
#
loop_
_entity.id
_entity.type
_entity.pdbx_description
1 polymer ?
#
loop_
_entity_poly.entity_id
_entity_poly.type
_entity_poly.pdbx_seq_one_letter_code
_entity_poly.pdbx_strand_id
1 'polypeptide(L)'
;MRLACEMAVMDMDGEITAVAVGEDSAKFHGMLRLNEEAADIINILNMSRSDGGISFKNLVKSLQTKYTDSDPEEIAKFAEEFLKKLWQEGLLIE
;
A
#
# COMPACT_ATOMS: atom_id res chain seq x y z
N MET A 1 -2.25 -6.00 -9.77
CA MET A 1 -2.94 -5.82 -8.47
C MET A 1 -3.30 -4.37 -8.22
N ARG A 2 -4.36 -4.16 -7.49
CA ARG A 2 -4.87 -2.83 -7.16
C ARG A 2 -5.62 -2.88 -5.84
N LEU A 3 -5.82 -1.72 -5.22
CA LEU A 3 -6.64 -1.64 -4.02
C LEU A 3 -8.12 -1.87 -4.37
N ALA A 4 -8.82 -2.57 -3.48
CA ALA A 4 -10.26 -2.81 -3.61
C ALA A 4 -11.08 -1.53 -3.45
N CYS A 5 -10.54 -0.57 -2.71
CA CYS A 5 -11.15 0.76 -2.52
C CYS A 5 -10.05 1.79 -2.38
N GLU A 6 -10.42 3.06 -2.54
CA GLU A 6 -9.49 4.15 -2.30
C GLU A 6 -9.14 4.22 -0.82
N MET A 7 -7.87 4.48 -0.51
CA MET A 7 -7.38 4.63 0.85
C MET A 7 -6.86 6.05 1.05
N ALA A 8 -7.27 6.68 2.13
CA ALA A 8 -6.73 7.97 2.54
C ALA A 8 -5.59 7.74 3.53
N VAL A 9 -4.42 8.29 3.22
CA VAL A 9 -3.25 8.19 4.09
C VAL A 9 -3.11 9.50 4.84
N MET A 10 -3.00 9.42 6.17
CA MET A 10 -2.88 10.58 7.03
C MET A 10 -1.64 10.45 7.92
N ASP A 11 -0.89 11.53 8.04
CA ASP A 11 0.24 11.62 8.95
C ASP A 11 -0.13 12.66 10.03
N MET A 12 -0.30 12.18 11.26
CA MET A 12 -0.63 13.05 12.41
C MET A 12 0.41 12.84 13.48
N ASP A 13 1.23 13.86 13.69
CA ASP A 13 2.27 13.85 14.72
C ASP A 13 3.23 12.67 14.61
N GLY A 14 3.57 12.27 13.38
CA GLY A 14 4.47 11.16 13.11
C GLY A 14 3.80 9.80 13.06
N GLU A 15 2.51 9.71 13.37
CA GLU A 15 1.75 8.48 13.18
C GLU A 15 1.10 8.49 11.81
N ILE A 16 1.45 7.51 10.98
CA ILE A 16 0.89 7.38 9.64
C ILE A 16 -0.20 6.31 9.68
N THR A 17 -1.39 6.69 9.20
CA THR A 17 -2.52 5.76 9.16
C THR A 17 -3.18 5.81 7.78
N ALA A 18 -3.89 4.75 7.44
CA ALA A 18 -4.69 4.68 6.23
C ALA A 18 -6.09 4.21 6.57
N VAL A 19 -7.09 4.85 5.97
CA VAL A 19 -8.49 4.49 6.12
C VAL A 19 -9.13 4.34 4.76
N ALA A 20 -10.07 3.41 4.62
CA ALA A 20 -10.82 3.23 3.40
C ALA A 20 -11.81 4.38 3.23
N VAL A 21 -11.89 4.93 2.01
CA VAL A 21 -12.82 6.02 1.69
C VAL A 21 -13.60 5.68 0.41
N GLY A 22 -14.71 6.37 0.20
CA GLY A 22 -15.53 6.17 -0.99
C GLY A 22 -16.69 5.19 -0.76
N GLU A 23 -17.37 4.83 -1.85
CA GLU A 23 -18.56 3.99 -1.78
C GLU A 23 -18.32 2.61 -1.21
N ASP A 24 -17.14 2.04 -1.50
CA ASP A 24 -16.82 0.70 -1.06
C ASP A 24 -16.23 0.67 0.36
N SER A 25 -16.06 1.82 0.99
CA SER A 25 -15.44 1.92 2.32
C SER A 25 -16.25 1.22 3.41
N ALA A 26 -17.56 1.08 3.22
CA ALA A 26 -18.42 0.41 4.20
C ALA A 26 -18.07 -1.05 4.43
N LYS A 27 -17.35 -1.67 3.49
CA LYS A 27 -16.92 -3.07 3.60
C LYS A 27 -15.68 -3.25 4.48
N PHE A 28 -14.99 -2.15 4.76
CA PHE A 28 -13.71 -2.18 5.46
C PHE A 28 -13.78 -1.27 6.67
N HIS A 29 -13.64 -1.86 7.85
CA HIS A 29 -13.71 -1.14 9.10
C HIS A 29 -12.33 -0.99 9.73
N GLY A 30 -12.12 0.11 10.44
CA GLY A 30 -10.89 0.38 11.14
C GLY A 30 -9.87 1.12 10.30
N MET A 31 -8.68 1.25 10.87
CA MET A 31 -7.59 1.93 10.20
C MET A 31 -6.31 1.11 10.30
N LEU A 32 -5.47 1.25 9.30
CA LEU A 32 -4.16 0.60 9.27
C LEU A 32 -3.12 1.57 9.79
N ARG A 33 -2.26 1.09 10.69
CA ARG A 33 -1.07 1.83 11.08
C ARG A 33 0.05 1.46 10.14
N LEU A 34 0.76 2.46 9.66
CA LEU A 34 1.76 2.29 8.62
C LEU A 34 3.10 2.86 9.06
N ASN A 35 4.17 2.19 8.67
CA ASN A 35 5.46 2.84 8.66
C ASN A 35 5.61 3.59 7.33
N GLU A 36 6.72 4.28 7.14
CA GLU A 36 6.95 5.09 5.94
C GLU A 36 6.88 4.26 4.65
N GLU A 37 7.49 3.08 4.65
CA GLU A 37 7.52 2.20 3.48
C GLU A 37 6.12 1.67 3.15
N ALA A 38 5.35 1.29 4.17
CA ALA A 38 3.98 0.85 3.97
C ALA A 38 3.10 1.97 3.41
N ALA A 39 3.29 3.20 3.89
CA ALA A 39 2.59 4.37 3.38
C ALA A 39 2.89 4.60 1.90
N ASP A 40 4.14 4.42 1.50
CA ASP A 40 4.53 4.54 0.10
C ASP A 40 3.86 3.48 -0.76
N ILE A 41 3.75 2.24 -0.25
CA ILE A 41 3.06 1.17 -0.97
C ILE A 41 1.60 1.54 -1.18
N ILE A 42 0.91 2.01 -0.15
CA ILE A 42 -0.49 2.43 -0.26
C ILE A 42 -0.63 3.58 -1.26
N ASN A 43 0.26 4.56 -1.23
CA ASN A 43 0.21 5.69 -2.16
C ASN A 43 0.41 5.24 -3.61
N ILE A 44 1.34 4.33 -3.86
CA ILE A 44 1.57 3.77 -5.20
C ILE A 44 0.33 3.01 -5.68
N LEU A 45 -0.26 2.21 -4.81
CA LEU A 45 -1.47 1.46 -5.15
C LEU A 45 -2.66 2.39 -5.43
N ASN A 46 -2.81 3.47 -4.66
CA ASN A 46 -3.84 4.48 -4.92
C ASN A 46 -3.65 5.12 -6.30
N MET A 47 -2.43 5.52 -6.61
CA MET A 47 -2.12 6.18 -7.89
C MET A 47 -2.37 5.27 -9.09
N SER A 48 -2.05 3.99 -8.96
CA SER A 48 -2.20 3.04 -10.05
C SER A 48 -3.60 2.47 -10.18
N ARG A 49 -4.49 2.74 -9.22
CA ARG A 49 -5.84 2.19 -9.21
C ARG A 49 -6.64 2.60 -10.45
N SER A 50 -6.53 3.85 -10.86
CA SER A 50 -7.22 4.36 -12.06
C SER A 50 -6.64 3.80 -13.36
N ASP A 51 -5.41 3.32 -13.33
CA ASP A 51 -4.72 2.73 -14.49
C ASP A 51 -4.87 1.20 -14.54
N GLY A 52 -5.74 0.63 -13.72
CA GLY A 52 -5.98 -0.81 -13.69
C GLY A 52 -5.07 -1.59 -12.76
N GLY A 53 -4.20 -0.90 -12.02
CA GLY A 53 -3.34 -1.52 -11.04
C GLY A 53 -1.87 -1.51 -11.44
N ILE A 54 -1.07 -2.21 -10.65
CA ILE A 54 0.38 -2.29 -10.84
C ILE A 54 0.84 -3.72 -10.54
N SER A 55 1.89 -4.18 -11.24
CA SER A 55 2.47 -5.48 -10.94
C SER A 55 3.35 -5.40 -9.70
N PHE A 56 3.54 -6.55 -9.04
CA PHE A 56 4.46 -6.64 -7.91
C PHE A 56 5.86 -6.18 -8.28
N LYS A 57 6.35 -6.62 -9.43
CA LYS A 57 7.67 -6.24 -9.92
C LYS A 57 7.84 -4.73 -10.02
N ASN A 58 6.86 -4.05 -10.62
CA ASN A 58 6.92 -2.61 -10.79
C ASN A 58 6.79 -1.86 -9.45
N LEU A 59 5.96 -2.35 -8.56
CA LEU A 59 5.83 -1.78 -7.22
C LEU A 59 7.16 -1.85 -6.47
N VAL A 60 7.77 -3.03 -6.44
CA VAL A 60 9.06 -3.23 -5.76
C VAL A 60 10.14 -2.35 -6.37
N LYS A 61 10.17 -2.26 -7.69
CA LYS A 61 11.14 -1.42 -8.39
C LYS A 61 11.01 0.04 -7.99
N SER A 62 9.78 0.54 -7.86
CA SER A 62 9.54 1.91 -7.42
C SER A 62 10.05 2.15 -6.01
N LEU A 63 9.85 1.21 -5.11
CA LEU A 63 10.34 1.30 -3.74
C LEU A 63 11.87 1.27 -3.69
N GLN A 64 12.48 0.37 -4.44
CA GLN A 64 13.94 0.24 -4.48
C GLN A 64 14.61 1.51 -5.03
N THR A 65 13.96 2.18 -5.96
CA THR A 65 14.44 3.44 -6.52
C THR A 65 14.39 4.55 -5.47
N LYS A 66 13.38 4.56 -4.62
CA LYS A 66 13.24 5.55 -3.55
C LYS A 66 14.17 5.29 -2.38
N TYR A 67 14.29 4.03 -1.96
CA TYR A 67 15.08 3.64 -0.79
C TYR A 67 16.42 3.05 -1.20
N THR A 68 17.26 3.87 -1.80
CA THR A 68 18.55 3.44 -2.35
C THR A 68 19.57 3.00 -1.29
N ASP A 69 19.40 3.46 -0.05
CA ASP A 69 20.29 3.11 1.05
C ASP A 69 19.88 1.81 1.75
N SER A 70 18.74 1.24 1.39
CA SER A 70 18.23 0.01 1.98
C SER A 70 18.58 -1.18 1.10
N ASP A 71 18.65 -2.36 1.72
CA ASP A 71 18.88 -3.62 0.98
C ASP A 71 17.67 -3.90 0.07
N PRO A 72 17.89 -4.01 -1.26
CA PRO A 72 16.80 -4.28 -2.19
C PRO A 72 16.00 -5.55 -1.88
N GLU A 73 16.67 -6.59 -1.37
CA GLU A 73 16.00 -7.84 -1.02
C GLU A 73 15.08 -7.67 0.20
N GLU A 74 15.49 -6.87 1.17
CA GLU A 74 14.67 -6.57 2.34
C GLU A 74 13.44 -5.76 1.96
N ILE A 75 13.59 -4.82 1.03
CA ILE A 75 12.47 -4.03 0.51
C ILE A 75 11.46 -4.95 -0.18
N ALA A 76 11.93 -5.85 -1.03
CA ALA A 76 11.07 -6.80 -1.72
C ALA A 76 10.32 -7.71 -0.75
N LYS A 77 11.01 -8.19 0.27
CA LYS A 77 10.42 -9.06 1.29
C LYS A 77 9.35 -8.32 2.10
N PHE A 78 9.65 -7.11 2.50
CA PHE A 78 8.68 -6.27 3.23
C PHE A 78 7.43 -6.03 2.38
N ALA A 79 7.61 -5.68 1.11
CA ALA A 79 6.49 -5.44 0.21
C ALA A 79 5.63 -6.69 0.06
N GLU A 80 6.25 -7.85 -0.11
CA GLU A 80 5.53 -9.11 -0.23
C GLU A 80 4.69 -9.40 1.00
N GLU A 81 5.25 -9.26 2.19
CA GLU A 81 4.54 -9.51 3.45
C GLU A 81 3.40 -8.53 3.66
N PHE A 82 3.62 -7.25 3.35
CA PHE A 82 2.60 -6.22 3.50
C PHE A 82 1.45 -6.44 2.53
N LEU A 83 1.75 -6.77 1.27
CA LEU A 83 0.72 -7.04 0.27
C LEU A 83 -0.10 -8.29 0.62
N LYS A 84 0.53 -9.31 1.17
CA LYS A 84 -0.19 -10.49 1.66
C LYS A 84 -1.19 -10.11 2.75
N LYS A 85 -0.79 -9.23 3.66
CA LYS A 85 -1.69 -8.76 4.72
C LYS A 85 -2.88 -8.01 4.14
N LEU A 86 -2.65 -7.13 3.18
CA LEU A 86 -3.73 -6.42 2.50
C LEU A 86 -4.67 -7.38 1.78
N TRP A 87 -4.11 -8.38 1.13
CA TRP A 87 -4.88 -9.40 0.42
C TRP A 87 -5.78 -10.17 1.38
N GLN A 88 -5.23 -10.60 2.53
CA GLN A 88 -5.99 -11.34 3.54
C GLN A 88 -7.14 -10.53 4.12
N GLU A 89 -7.00 -9.23 4.19
CA GLU A 89 -8.05 -8.34 4.70
C GLU A 89 -9.03 -7.89 3.62
N GLY A 90 -8.85 -8.36 2.39
CA GLY A 90 -9.73 -8.01 1.29
C GLY A 90 -9.52 -6.61 0.71
N LEU A 91 -8.43 -5.95 1.07
CA LEU A 91 -8.11 -4.61 0.60
C LEU A 91 -7.37 -4.58 -0.73
N LEU A 92 -6.86 -5.72 -1.17
CA LEU A 92 -6.10 -5.85 -2.42
C LEU A 92 -6.79 -6.84 -3.34
N ILE A 93 -6.92 -6.49 -4.62
CA ILE A 93 -7.50 -7.35 -5.65
C ILE A 93 -6.61 -7.35 -6.89
N GLU A 94 -6.87 -8.29 -7.76
CA GLU A 94 -6.13 -8.38 -9.03
C GLU A 94 -6.53 -7.33 -10.06
#